data_8ab397b4ec98d825deb1e1d6dd42fbcc
#
_entry.id   8ab397b4ec98d825deb1e1d6dd42fbcc
#
_cell.length_a   1.000
_cell.length_b   1.000
_cell.length_c   1.000
_cell.angle_alpha   90.00
_cell.angle_beta   90.00
_cell.angle_gamma   90.00
#
_symmetry.space_group_name_H-M   'P 1'
#
loop_
_entity.id
_entity.type
_entity.pdbx_description
1 polymer ?
#
loop_
_entity_poly.entity_id
_entity_poly.type
_entity_poly.pdbx_seq_one_letter_code
_entity_poly.pdbx_strand_id
1 'polypeptide(L)'
;MDEISVQKLYKYYETINDFNRLRILICLTKGDYTKEEIATILNMKPIVVYTHLNYLVAKKIVSAYVIKEETEDADAECIYVLTNREIKKILISDAKHINKI
;
A
#
# COMPACT_ATOMS: atom_id res chain seq x y z
N MET A 1 -7.97 20.79 -11.37
CA MET A 1 -7.87 20.29 -9.98
C MET A 1 -7.94 21.48 -9.04
N ASP A 2 -8.79 21.44 -8.02
CA ASP A 2 -8.91 22.56 -7.09
C ASP A 2 -7.71 22.60 -6.11
N GLU A 3 -7.57 23.71 -5.40
CA GLU A 3 -6.45 23.94 -4.48
C GLU A 3 -6.43 22.91 -3.32
N ILE A 4 -7.59 22.49 -2.83
CA ILE A 4 -7.70 21.49 -1.76
C ILE A 4 -7.16 20.15 -2.23
N SER A 5 -7.46 19.74 -3.45
CA SER A 5 -6.96 18.50 -4.04
C SER A 5 -5.44 18.54 -4.24
N VAL A 6 -4.90 19.68 -4.65
CA VAL A 6 -3.45 19.87 -4.80
C VAL A 6 -2.75 19.74 -3.46
N GLN A 7 -3.28 20.37 -2.40
CA GLN A 7 -2.71 20.26 -1.06
C GLN A 7 -2.73 18.85 -0.53
N LYS A 8 -3.81 18.09 -0.77
CA LYS A 8 -3.92 16.69 -0.36
C LYS A 8 -2.89 15.82 -1.08
N LEU A 9 -2.70 16.01 -2.37
CA LEU A 9 -1.69 15.29 -3.14
C LEU A 9 -0.28 15.61 -2.62
N TYR A 10 0.00 16.88 -2.37
CA TYR A 10 1.29 17.31 -1.85
C TYR A 10 1.62 16.67 -0.50
N LYS A 11 0.63 16.55 0.38
CA LYS A 11 0.78 15.91 1.68
C LYS A 11 1.30 14.48 1.57
N TYR A 12 0.92 13.76 0.51
CA TYR A 12 1.29 12.36 0.29
C TYR A 12 2.41 12.19 -0.73
N TYR A 13 3.01 13.30 -1.20
CA TYR A 13 4.00 13.26 -2.27
C TYR A 13 5.17 12.33 -1.97
N GLU A 14 5.75 12.43 -0.78
CA GLU A 14 6.88 11.57 -0.40
C GLU A 14 6.50 10.09 -0.41
N THR A 15 5.29 9.78 0.01
CA THR A 15 4.78 8.40 0.05
C THR A 15 4.62 7.83 -1.36
N ILE A 16 3.98 8.58 -2.26
CA ILE A 16 3.66 8.09 -3.60
C ILE A 16 4.80 8.29 -4.61
N ASN A 17 5.83 9.04 -4.25
CA ASN A 17 6.97 9.33 -5.13
C ASN A 17 8.04 8.22 -5.09
N ASP A 18 7.63 6.99 -4.85
CA ASP A 18 8.46 5.79 -4.96
C ASP A 18 7.69 4.78 -5.80
N PHE A 19 8.26 4.38 -6.91
CA PHE A 19 7.58 3.52 -7.89
C PHE A 19 7.12 2.19 -7.28
N ASN A 20 7.98 1.54 -6.51
CA ASN A 20 7.63 0.25 -5.90
C ASN A 20 6.58 0.42 -4.81
N ARG A 21 6.68 1.48 -4.02
CA ARG A 21 5.69 1.77 -2.98
C ARG A 21 4.33 2.10 -3.59
N LEU A 22 4.31 2.85 -4.69
CA LEU A 22 3.09 3.15 -5.43
C LEU A 22 2.44 1.87 -5.98
N ARG A 23 3.24 0.96 -6.52
CA ARG A 23 2.74 -0.34 -7.01
C ARG A 23 2.09 -1.14 -5.89
N ILE A 24 2.71 -1.16 -4.71
CA ILE A 24 2.15 -1.84 -3.53
C ILE A 24 0.80 -1.22 -3.13
N LEU A 25 0.73 0.10 -3.08
CA LEU A 25 -0.52 0.80 -2.77
C LEU A 25 -1.63 0.50 -3.77
N ILE A 26 -1.32 0.50 -5.06
CA ILE A 26 -2.28 0.15 -6.11
C ILE A 26 -2.76 -1.30 -5.94
N CYS A 27 -1.85 -2.21 -5.64
CA CYS A 27 -2.20 -3.61 -5.33
C CYS A 27 -3.21 -3.68 -4.18
N LEU A 28 -2.97 -2.91 -3.11
CA LEU A 28 -3.84 -2.88 -1.94
C LEU A 28 -5.19 -2.17 -2.15
N THR A 29 -5.36 -1.46 -3.25
CA THR A 29 -6.70 -0.96 -3.63
C THR A 29 -7.61 -2.09 -4.12
N LYS A 30 -7.03 -3.20 -4.53
CA LYS A 30 -7.76 -4.35 -5.12
C LYS A 30 -8.10 -5.43 -4.12
N GLY A 31 -7.46 -5.43 -2.97
CA GLY A 31 -7.70 -6.42 -1.92
C GLY A 31 -6.70 -6.32 -0.80
N ASP A 32 -6.90 -7.16 0.20
CA ASP A 32 -6.06 -7.24 1.38
C ASP A 32 -5.16 -8.45 1.23
N TYR A 33 -3.86 -8.28 1.39
CA TYR A 33 -2.88 -9.32 1.08
C TYR A 33 -1.79 -9.42 2.13
N THR A 34 -1.19 -10.60 2.23
CA THR A 34 0.07 -10.80 2.98
C THR A 34 1.23 -10.24 2.17
N LYS A 35 2.39 -10.03 2.81
CA LYS A 35 3.59 -9.56 2.10
C LYS A 35 4.04 -10.54 1.01
N GLU A 36 3.89 -11.84 1.26
CA GLU A 36 4.23 -12.87 0.28
C GLU A 36 3.33 -12.82 -0.94
N GLU A 37 2.03 -12.62 -0.72
CA GLU A 37 1.07 -12.47 -1.82
C GLU A 37 1.39 -11.23 -2.66
N ILE A 38 1.67 -10.09 -2.02
CA ILE A 38 2.06 -8.86 -2.72
C ILE A 38 3.33 -9.09 -3.53
N ALA A 39 4.34 -9.73 -2.91
CA ALA A 39 5.60 -10.03 -3.59
C ALA A 39 5.38 -10.87 -4.85
N THR A 40 4.50 -11.87 -4.77
CA THR A 40 4.16 -12.73 -5.90
C THR A 40 3.41 -11.94 -6.99
N ILE A 41 2.38 -11.20 -6.60
CA ILE A 41 1.56 -10.40 -7.54
C ILE A 41 2.42 -9.40 -8.31
N LEU A 42 3.33 -8.72 -7.62
CA LEU A 42 4.14 -7.64 -8.19
C LEU A 42 5.50 -8.10 -8.71
N ASN A 43 5.82 -9.39 -8.56
CA ASN A 43 7.13 -9.94 -8.91
C ASN A 43 8.26 -9.16 -8.24
N MET A 44 8.15 -8.99 -6.93
CA MET A 44 9.13 -8.29 -6.08
C MET A 44 9.68 -9.23 -5.03
N LYS A 45 10.89 -8.95 -4.55
CA LYS A 45 11.45 -9.70 -3.42
C LYS A 45 10.64 -9.40 -2.15
N PRO A 46 10.29 -10.40 -1.33
CA PRO A 46 9.52 -10.17 -0.09
C PRO A 46 10.16 -9.16 0.85
N ILE A 47 11.49 -9.12 0.96
CA ILE A 47 12.18 -8.16 1.83
C ILE A 47 11.96 -6.71 1.37
N VAL A 48 11.90 -6.47 0.06
CA VAL A 48 11.63 -5.15 -0.50
C VAL A 48 10.19 -4.73 -0.19
N VAL A 49 9.24 -5.65 -0.40
CA VAL A 49 7.83 -5.43 -0.07
C VAL A 49 7.68 -5.10 1.42
N TYR A 50 8.29 -5.91 2.29
CA TYR A 50 8.22 -5.73 3.73
C TYR A 50 8.76 -4.37 4.17
N THR A 51 9.88 -3.92 3.59
CA THR A 51 10.47 -2.61 3.89
C THR A 51 9.49 -1.47 3.58
N HIS A 52 8.85 -1.53 2.41
CA HIS A 52 7.85 -0.53 2.04
C HIS A 52 6.59 -0.61 2.88
N LEU A 53 6.12 -1.81 3.22
CA LEU A 53 4.96 -1.99 4.09
C LEU A 53 5.20 -1.42 5.48
N ASN A 54 6.39 -1.61 6.04
CA ASN A 54 6.75 -1.03 7.34
C ASN A 54 6.71 0.50 7.30
N TYR A 55 7.21 1.10 6.22
CA TYR A 55 7.11 2.55 6.02
C TYR A 55 5.64 3.00 6.00
N LEU A 56 4.80 2.30 5.25
CA LEU A 56 3.39 2.66 5.10
C LEU A 56 2.60 2.48 6.39
N VAL A 57 2.93 1.45 7.18
CA VAL A 57 2.32 1.24 8.50
C VAL A 57 2.74 2.35 9.46
N ALA A 58 4.02 2.71 9.47
CA ALA A 58 4.54 3.79 10.31
C ALA A 58 3.88 5.14 9.99
N LYS A 59 3.54 5.37 8.72
CA LYS A 59 2.84 6.58 8.26
C LYS A 59 1.32 6.50 8.44
N LYS A 60 0.80 5.40 8.98
CA LYS A 60 -0.64 5.16 9.21
C LYS A 60 -1.47 5.18 7.91
N ILE A 61 -0.86 4.78 6.83
CA ILE A 61 -1.52 4.65 5.51
C ILE A 61 -2.07 3.26 5.33
N VAL A 62 -1.34 2.27 5.81
CA VAL A 62 -1.67 0.85 5.76
C VAL A 62 -1.70 0.33 7.20
N SER A 63 -2.61 -0.59 7.47
CA SER A 63 -2.67 -1.31 8.76
C SER A 63 -2.29 -2.77 8.55
N ALA A 64 -1.59 -3.33 9.52
CA ALA A 64 -1.24 -4.74 9.55
C ALA A 64 -2.09 -5.45 10.59
N TYR A 65 -2.76 -6.53 10.19
CA TYR A 65 -3.58 -7.34 11.09
C TYR A 65 -2.99 -8.75 11.16
N VAL A 66 -2.73 -9.23 12.36
CA VAL A 66 -2.17 -10.57 12.58
C VAL A 66 -3.24 -11.62 12.27
N ILE A 67 -2.93 -12.52 11.33
CA ILE A 67 -3.79 -13.66 11.00
C ILE A 67 -3.22 -14.97 11.52
N LYS A 68 -1.93 -14.99 11.86
CA LYS A 68 -1.27 -16.13 12.48
C LYS A 68 -0.23 -15.62 13.47
N GLU A 69 -0.35 -16.03 14.72
CA GLU A 69 0.55 -15.59 15.78
C GLU A 69 1.97 -16.10 15.58
N GLU A 70 2.92 -15.31 16.08
CA GLU A 70 4.32 -15.69 16.14
C GLU A 70 4.50 -16.95 17.00
N THR A 71 5.38 -17.85 16.55
CA THR A 71 5.79 -19.04 17.28
C THR A 71 7.31 -19.08 17.36
N GLU A 72 7.89 -20.08 18.08
CA GLU A 72 9.33 -20.24 18.16
C GLU A 72 9.95 -20.51 16.78
N ASP A 73 9.19 -21.15 15.88
CA ASP A 73 9.68 -21.60 14.58
C ASP A 73 9.28 -20.66 13.42
N ALA A 74 8.39 -19.68 13.64
CA ALA A 74 7.88 -18.82 12.58
C ALA A 74 7.48 -17.45 13.11
N ASP A 75 7.71 -16.42 12.30
CA ASP A 75 7.23 -15.06 12.55
C ASP A 75 5.72 -14.98 12.42
N ALA A 76 5.12 -13.94 13.01
CA ALA A 76 3.71 -13.67 12.83
C ALA A 76 3.41 -13.42 11.34
N GLU A 77 2.27 -13.94 10.89
CA GLU A 77 1.76 -13.67 9.55
C GLU A 77 0.71 -12.58 9.64
N CYS A 78 0.86 -11.55 8.81
CA CYS A 78 -0.04 -10.39 8.80
C CYS A 78 -0.67 -10.22 7.42
N ILE A 79 -1.92 -9.74 7.43
CA ILE A 79 -2.57 -9.21 6.24
C ILE A 79 -2.48 -7.68 6.29
N TYR A 80 -2.21 -7.06 5.14
CA TYR A 80 -2.07 -5.62 5.04
C TYR A 80 -3.27 -5.01 4.33
N VAL A 81 -3.77 -3.92 4.89
CA VAL A 81 -5.00 -3.27 4.44
C VAL A 81 -4.73 -1.79 4.23
N LEU A 82 -5.09 -1.26 3.07
CA LEU A 82 -5.01 0.17 2.79
C LEU A 82 -6.16 0.86 3.52
N THR A 83 -5.84 1.49 4.66
CA THR A 83 -6.84 2.11 5.54
C THR A 83 -6.97 3.61 5.34
N ASN A 84 -6.00 4.27 4.72
CA ASN A 84 -6.09 5.70 4.45
C ASN A 84 -7.06 5.97 3.30
N ARG A 85 -8.21 6.54 3.63
CA ARG A 85 -9.30 6.77 2.65
C ARG A 85 -8.97 7.79 1.58
N GLU A 86 -8.18 8.81 1.91
CA GLU A 86 -7.80 9.85 0.96
C GLU A 86 -6.91 9.29 -0.14
N ILE A 87 -5.86 8.55 0.23
CA ILE A 87 -4.97 7.90 -0.72
C ILE A 87 -5.74 6.89 -1.55
N LYS A 88 -6.58 6.08 -0.92
CA LYS A 88 -7.39 5.09 -1.63
C LYS A 88 -8.25 5.73 -2.72
N LYS A 89 -8.93 6.84 -2.40
CA LYS A 89 -9.75 7.58 -3.37
C LYS A 89 -8.91 8.12 -4.53
N ILE A 90 -7.75 8.71 -4.22
CA ILE A 90 -6.86 9.27 -5.24
C ILE A 90 -6.41 8.17 -6.20
N LEU A 91 -5.94 7.05 -5.69
CA LEU A 91 -5.42 5.95 -6.50
C LEU A 91 -6.51 5.29 -7.36
N ILE A 92 -7.70 5.08 -6.82
CA ILE A 92 -8.83 4.51 -7.56
C ILE A 92 -9.29 5.47 -8.65
N SER A 93 -9.39 6.76 -8.35
CA SER A 93 -9.80 7.78 -9.32
C SER A 93 -8.82 7.86 -10.47
N ASP A 94 -7.51 7.90 -10.18
CA ASP A 94 -6.48 7.96 -11.22
C ASP A 94 -6.46 6.69 -12.07
N ALA A 95 -6.59 5.51 -11.46
CA ALA A 95 -6.65 4.25 -12.19
C ALA A 95 -7.86 4.21 -13.14
N LYS A 96 -9.02 4.67 -12.71
CA LYS A 96 -10.22 4.74 -13.56
C LYS A 96 -10.02 5.72 -14.70
N HIS A 97 -9.37 6.85 -14.45
CA HIS A 97 -9.10 7.87 -15.45
C HIS A 97 -8.14 7.34 -16.53
N ILE A 98 -7.07 6.68 -16.10
CA ILE A 98 -6.09 6.06 -17.00
C ILE A 98 -6.74 4.99 -17.85
N ASN A 99 -7.60 4.16 -17.29
CA ASN A 99 -8.28 3.07 -18.00
C ASN A 99 -9.30 3.55 -19.04
N LYS A 100 -9.69 4.81 -19.01
CA LYS A 100 -10.61 5.40 -19.99
C LYS A 100 -9.88 6.00 -21.20
N ILE A 101 -8.59 6.14 -21.11
CA ILE A 101 -7.78 6.65 -22.19
C ILE A 101 -7.28 5.50 -23.07
#